data_88ab071fac69d697184eb0d8e570f328
#
_entry.id   88ab071fac69d697184eb0d8e570f328
#
_cell.length_a   1.000
_cell.length_b   1.000
_cell.length_c   1.000
_cell.angle_alpha   90.00
_cell.angle_beta   90.00
_cell.angle_gamma   90.00
#
_symmetry.space_group_name_H-M   'P 1'
#
loop_
_entity.id
_entity.type
_entity.pdbx_description
1 polymer ?
#
loop_
_entity_poly.entity_id
_entity_poly.type
_entity_poly.pdbx_seq_one_letter_code
_entity_poly.pdbx_strand_id
1 'polypeptide(L)'
;MSVGIGPSEPGGLRRPGGQGVAGRPGVSTGGSNTGGVGAGAAAGSPADGAPSPEDPALEALRAVAADERVRAAEAAVREACSELRWNEALRRRWREARAEAAIRGAIASGGVEGAVVPAEVLRGQVAAGALTQAVTGDPGLDAVAGLWRAGTRLMGWMPDLVGRGRPAVPPARSLLAALHRDVVGPLASGGRVGLGEVGVPRAGQVRAREGGPGDAPQGEELAVRLAGLIDLIEAQRVPALVRAAVVHAEMLAARPFTAGNAAVGRLLVRHLLVRDGVEPTGTAVTDLYPGRVPAAYAEAAGAYASGTMDGVVAWVVWQAEAVLAGVQEAQRLCRAVQAGTWRAG
;
A
#
# COMPACT_ATOMS: atom_id res chain seq x y z
N MET A 1 7.12 -51.09 -37.31
CA MET A 1 7.83 -51.96 -36.34
C MET A 1 7.41 -51.51 -34.95
N SER A 2 6.54 -52.32 -34.35
CA SER A 2 6.03 -52.17 -32.99
C SER A 2 7.06 -52.64 -31.96
N VAL A 3 7.25 -51.93 -30.86
CA VAL A 3 7.67 -52.53 -29.61
C VAL A 3 6.91 -51.79 -28.49
N GLY A 4 5.99 -52.50 -27.89
CA GLY A 4 5.32 -52.08 -26.67
C GLY A 4 6.10 -52.54 -25.44
N ILE A 5 5.99 -51.79 -24.34
CA ILE A 5 6.28 -52.29 -22.99
C ILE A 5 5.21 -51.76 -22.07
N GLY A 6 4.58 -52.66 -21.35
CA GLY A 6 3.43 -52.45 -20.46
C GLY A 6 3.78 -51.94 -19.06
N PRO A 7 2.77 -51.86 -18.18
CA PRO A 7 2.80 -51.08 -16.92
C PRO A 7 3.37 -51.87 -15.74
N SER A 8 3.97 -51.14 -14.80
CA SER A 8 4.33 -51.67 -13.46
C SER A 8 3.57 -50.95 -12.40
N GLU A 9 2.89 -51.71 -11.59
CA GLU A 9 2.07 -51.37 -10.43
C GLU A 9 2.89 -51.12 -9.15
N PRO A 10 2.24 -50.64 -8.05
CA PRO A 10 2.85 -49.85 -7.01
C PRO A 10 3.32 -50.65 -5.78
N GLY A 11 4.40 -50.20 -5.18
CA GLY A 11 4.93 -50.72 -3.93
C GLY A 11 4.43 -49.89 -2.74
N GLY A 12 3.63 -50.51 -1.90
CA GLY A 12 3.20 -49.99 -0.61
C GLY A 12 4.30 -50.02 0.43
N LEU A 13 4.36 -49.05 1.31
CA LEU A 13 5.16 -49.04 2.55
C LEU A 13 4.40 -48.45 3.72
N ARG A 14 3.99 -49.37 4.55
CA ARG A 14 3.93 -49.50 6.02
C ARG A 14 4.17 -48.23 6.85
N ARG A 15 3.16 -47.97 7.67
CA ARG A 15 3.28 -47.26 8.94
C ARG A 15 3.89 -48.16 10.02
N PRO A 16 4.60 -47.63 11.01
CA PRO A 16 4.54 -48.13 12.36
C PRO A 16 3.81 -47.16 13.28
N GLY A 17 2.91 -47.74 14.06
CA GLY A 17 2.26 -47.10 15.18
C GLY A 17 2.99 -47.47 16.47
N GLY A 18 2.56 -46.86 17.56
CA GLY A 18 2.80 -47.39 18.88
C GLY A 18 3.04 -46.31 19.94
N GLN A 19 2.00 -46.04 20.75
CA GLN A 19 1.98 -46.12 22.24
C GLN A 19 2.90 -45.09 22.93
N GLY A 20 2.49 -44.25 23.88
CA GLY A 20 1.46 -44.37 24.87
C GLY A 20 2.06 -44.05 26.23
N VAL A 21 1.26 -43.53 27.14
CA VAL A 21 1.43 -43.44 28.59
C VAL A 21 1.68 -42.06 29.19
N ALA A 22 0.67 -41.51 29.68
CA ALA A 22 0.19 -40.98 30.96
C ALA A 22 1.23 -40.69 32.06
N GLY A 23 1.03 -39.53 32.72
CA GLY A 23 1.66 -39.18 33.99
C GLY A 23 1.32 -37.77 34.49
N ARG A 24 0.20 -37.61 35.18
CA ARG A 24 -0.02 -36.63 36.26
C ARG A 24 0.05 -37.43 37.55
N PRO A 25 0.34 -36.92 38.78
CA PRO A 25 -0.12 -35.68 39.38
C PRO A 25 0.91 -35.01 40.33
N GLY A 26 0.54 -33.90 40.96
CA GLY A 26 1.24 -33.37 42.13
C GLY A 26 0.76 -31.96 42.55
N VAL A 27 -0.32 -31.97 43.33
CA VAL A 27 -0.76 -30.83 44.16
C VAL A 27 0.12 -30.77 45.40
N SER A 28 0.60 -29.60 45.79
CA SER A 28 0.98 -29.35 47.20
C SER A 28 0.68 -27.88 47.56
N THR A 29 -0.10 -27.80 48.59
CA THR A 29 -0.59 -26.66 49.36
C THR A 29 0.46 -26.11 50.32
N GLY A 30 0.37 -24.81 50.62
CA GLY A 30 0.56 -24.35 52.01
C GLY A 30 1.76 -23.43 52.26
N GLY A 31 1.50 -22.26 52.84
CA GLY A 31 2.48 -21.49 53.58
C GLY A 31 2.19 -20.00 53.63
N SER A 32 1.21 -19.62 54.47
CA SER A 32 1.05 -18.25 55.00
C SER A 32 2.25 -17.86 55.86
N ASN A 33 2.76 -16.66 55.71
CA ASN A 33 3.35 -15.96 56.85
C ASN A 33 3.13 -14.45 56.78
N THR A 34 2.66 -13.95 57.90
CA THR A 34 2.33 -12.59 58.26
C THR A 34 3.56 -11.80 58.74
N GLY A 35 3.57 -10.50 58.49
CA GLY A 35 4.22 -9.56 59.43
C GLY A 35 5.27 -8.65 58.83
N GLY A 36 5.03 -7.36 58.94
CA GLY A 36 6.07 -6.34 58.83
C GLY A 36 5.56 -4.97 58.37
N VAL A 37 5.05 -4.24 59.34
CA VAL A 37 4.75 -2.78 59.21
C VAL A 37 6.09 -2.04 59.12
N GLY A 38 6.26 -1.24 58.07
CA GLY A 38 7.35 -0.30 57.91
C GLY A 38 6.90 0.96 57.23
N ALA A 39 6.61 1.99 58.02
CA ALA A 39 6.38 3.35 57.55
C ALA A 39 7.68 3.92 56.98
N GLY A 40 7.64 4.56 55.84
CA GLY A 40 8.79 5.29 55.33
C GLY A 40 8.57 6.00 54.00
N ALA A 41 8.40 7.33 54.08
CA ALA A 41 8.74 8.33 53.08
C ALA A 41 7.85 8.44 51.84
N ALA A 42 7.06 9.48 51.83
CA ALA A 42 6.53 10.16 50.67
C ALA A 42 7.71 10.55 49.74
N ALA A 43 7.86 9.85 48.65
CA ALA A 43 8.67 10.29 47.53
C ALA A 43 7.78 11.07 46.58
N GLY A 44 8.19 12.28 46.27
CA GLY A 44 7.46 13.26 45.50
C GLY A 44 7.01 12.78 44.16
N SER A 45 5.88 13.26 43.72
CA SER A 45 5.42 13.24 42.35
C SER A 45 6.55 13.70 41.44
N PRO A 46 6.86 12.96 40.37
CA PRO A 46 7.69 13.54 39.36
C PRO A 46 6.90 14.69 38.73
N ALA A 47 7.49 15.87 38.84
CA ALA A 47 7.07 17.09 38.22
C ALA A 47 6.78 16.89 36.74
N ASP A 48 5.81 17.62 36.26
CA ASP A 48 5.50 17.99 34.91
C ASP A 48 6.60 17.62 33.92
N GLY A 49 6.33 16.57 33.13
CA GLY A 49 7.16 16.23 31.97
C GLY A 49 7.10 17.41 31.00
N ALA A 50 8.20 18.14 30.88
CA ALA A 50 8.40 18.99 29.73
C ALA A 50 8.11 18.17 28.46
N PRO A 51 7.36 18.71 27.47
CA PRO A 51 7.08 17.99 26.25
C PRO A 51 8.43 17.57 25.65
N SER A 52 8.58 16.28 25.39
CA SER A 52 9.73 15.78 24.63
C SER A 52 9.88 16.64 23.40
N PRO A 53 11.11 17.08 23.02
CA PRO A 53 11.31 17.86 21.82
C PRO A 53 10.58 17.16 20.68
N GLU A 54 9.60 17.86 20.09
CA GLU A 54 8.82 17.29 18.99
C GLU A 54 9.79 16.94 17.86
N ASP A 55 9.59 15.80 17.23
CA ASP A 55 10.39 15.36 16.09
C ASP A 55 10.38 16.47 15.02
N PRO A 56 11.54 17.04 14.65
CA PRO A 56 11.63 18.12 13.66
C PRO A 56 10.95 17.79 12.32
N ALA A 57 10.90 16.50 11.95
CA ALA A 57 10.22 16.05 10.76
C ALA A 57 8.69 16.20 10.90
N LEU A 58 8.13 15.89 12.06
CA LEU A 58 6.70 16.10 12.33
C LEU A 58 6.34 17.58 12.35
N GLU A 59 7.21 18.41 12.90
CA GLU A 59 7.02 19.86 12.92
C GLU A 59 7.02 20.46 11.51
N ALA A 60 7.98 20.05 10.66
CA ALA A 60 8.01 20.44 9.26
C ALA A 60 6.74 20.01 8.50
N LEU A 61 6.23 18.80 8.72
CA LEU A 61 4.99 18.33 8.09
C LEU A 61 3.75 19.10 8.58
N ARG A 62 3.74 19.53 9.84
CA ARG A 62 2.69 20.42 10.36
C ARG A 62 2.75 21.81 9.72
N ALA A 63 3.96 22.35 9.52
CA ALA A 63 4.14 23.61 8.80
C ALA A 63 3.63 23.54 7.37
N VAL A 64 3.92 22.44 6.65
CA VAL A 64 3.35 22.18 5.31
C VAL A 64 1.82 22.13 5.37
N ALA A 65 1.24 21.44 6.34
CA ALA A 65 -0.21 21.34 6.49
C ALA A 65 -0.87 22.70 6.87
N ALA A 66 -0.11 23.62 7.46
CA ALA A 66 -0.58 24.96 7.79
C ALA A 66 -0.54 25.94 6.62
N ASP A 67 0.12 25.61 5.49
CA ASP A 67 0.12 26.40 4.28
C ASP A 67 -1.31 26.56 3.73
N GLU A 68 -1.66 27.79 3.31
CA GLU A 68 -3.02 28.11 2.85
C GLU A 68 -3.43 27.28 1.63
N ARG A 69 -2.49 27.05 0.69
CA ARG A 69 -2.69 26.24 -0.53
C ARG A 69 -3.02 24.80 -0.15
N VAL A 70 -2.29 24.23 0.81
CA VAL A 70 -2.51 22.86 1.29
C VAL A 70 -3.85 22.76 2.02
N ARG A 71 -4.18 23.72 2.87
CA ARG A 71 -5.48 23.74 3.57
C ARG A 71 -6.66 23.82 2.60
N ALA A 72 -6.57 24.68 1.61
CA ALA A 72 -7.58 24.81 0.55
C ALA A 72 -7.73 23.50 -0.25
N ALA A 73 -6.62 22.89 -0.64
CA ALA A 73 -6.59 21.63 -1.37
C ALA A 73 -7.16 20.46 -0.52
N GLU A 74 -6.81 20.38 0.77
CA GLU A 74 -7.36 19.36 1.68
C GLU A 74 -8.87 19.54 1.87
N ALA A 75 -9.36 20.77 2.01
CA ALA A 75 -10.79 21.05 2.13
C ALA A 75 -11.55 20.57 0.89
N ALA A 76 -11.07 20.88 -0.32
CA ALA A 76 -11.66 20.42 -1.57
C ALA A 76 -11.67 18.89 -1.70
N VAL A 77 -10.57 18.23 -1.31
CA VAL A 77 -10.50 16.75 -1.29
C VAL A 77 -11.53 16.17 -0.33
N ARG A 78 -11.63 16.69 0.88
CA ARG A 78 -12.60 16.21 1.89
C ARG A 78 -14.04 16.38 1.43
N GLU A 79 -14.37 17.50 0.82
CA GLU A 79 -15.71 17.78 0.26
C GLU A 79 -16.03 16.75 -0.85
N ALA A 80 -15.17 16.62 -1.84
CA ALA A 80 -15.38 15.69 -2.95
C ALA A 80 -15.48 14.21 -2.49
N CYS A 81 -14.65 13.80 -1.53
CA CYS A 81 -14.71 12.45 -0.96
C CYS A 81 -15.97 12.23 -0.12
N SER A 82 -16.45 13.28 0.59
CA SER A 82 -17.72 13.23 1.33
C SER A 82 -18.90 13.04 0.39
N GLU A 83 -18.95 13.76 -0.74
CA GLU A 83 -19.99 13.60 -1.76
C GLU A 83 -19.96 12.18 -2.36
N LEU A 84 -18.76 11.69 -2.72
CA LEU A 84 -18.56 10.34 -3.26
C LEU A 84 -19.14 9.27 -2.33
N ARG A 85 -18.95 9.40 -1.02
CA ARG A 85 -19.41 8.44 -0.02
C ARG A 85 -20.92 8.22 -0.07
N TRP A 86 -21.69 9.23 -0.46
CA TRP A 86 -23.14 9.17 -0.53
C TRP A 86 -23.68 8.64 -1.86
N ASN A 87 -22.80 8.24 -2.79
CA ASN A 87 -23.21 7.66 -4.05
C ASN A 87 -24.04 6.39 -3.84
N GLU A 88 -25.19 6.31 -4.50
CA GLU A 88 -26.15 5.21 -4.32
C GLU A 88 -25.55 3.83 -4.62
N ALA A 89 -24.67 3.74 -5.62
CA ALA A 89 -23.99 2.49 -5.95
C ALA A 89 -23.21 1.92 -4.75
N LEU A 90 -22.65 2.80 -3.90
CA LEU A 90 -21.83 2.40 -2.76
C LEU A 90 -22.64 1.82 -1.59
N ARG A 91 -23.94 2.02 -1.56
CA ARG A 91 -24.82 1.44 -0.53
C ARG A 91 -25.00 -0.08 -0.70
N ARG A 92 -25.06 -0.57 -1.95
CA ARG A 92 -25.39 -1.98 -2.24
C ARG A 92 -24.34 -2.70 -3.08
N ARG A 93 -23.62 -1.96 -3.94
CA ARG A 93 -22.69 -2.50 -4.93
C ARG A 93 -21.24 -2.03 -4.72
N TRP A 94 -20.88 -1.64 -3.51
CA TRP A 94 -19.56 -1.10 -3.20
C TRP A 94 -18.43 -2.08 -3.49
N ARG A 95 -18.66 -3.39 -3.33
CA ARG A 95 -17.64 -4.41 -3.65
C ARG A 95 -17.33 -4.43 -5.14
N GLU A 96 -18.36 -4.33 -5.98
CA GLU A 96 -18.21 -4.23 -7.43
C GLU A 96 -17.51 -2.93 -7.82
N ALA A 97 -17.88 -1.82 -7.19
CA ALA A 97 -17.24 -0.53 -7.42
C ALA A 97 -15.74 -0.55 -7.04
N ARG A 98 -15.38 -1.15 -5.90
CA ARG A 98 -13.97 -1.33 -5.50
C ARG A 98 -13.21 -2.24 -6.44
N ALA A 99 -13.80 -3.35 -6.87
CA ALA A 99 -13.18 -4.27 -7.81
C ALA A 99 -12.89 -3.60 -9.15
N GLU A 100 -13.85 -2.85 -9.68
CA GLU A 100 -13.66 -2.07 -10.91
C GLU A 100 -12.64 -0.94 -10.73
N ALA A 101 -12.64 -0.26 -9.58
CA ALA A 101 -11.63 0.75 -9.26
C ALA A 101 -10.20 0.14 -9.20
N ALA A 102 -10.05 -1.08 -8.72
CA ALA A 102 -8.77 -1.79 -8.74
C ALA A 102 -8.31 -2.11 -10.17
N ILE A 103 -9.22 -2.48 -11.06
CA ILE A 103 -8.92 -2.71 -12.48
C ILE A 103 -8.48 -1.40 -13.14
N ARG A 104 -9.27 -0.32 -13.01
CA ARG A 104 -8.94 1.00 -13.59
C ARG A 104 -7.64 1.56 -13.02
N GLY A 105 -7.43 1.42 -11.73
CA GLY A 105 -6.19 1.83 -11.06
C GLY A 105 -4.96 1.08 -11.59
N ALA A 106 -5.08 -0.23 -11.78
CA ALA A 106 -3.99 -1.02 -12.34
C ALA A 106 -3.64 -0.62 -13.77
N ILE A 107 -4.65 -0.37 -14.62
CA ILE A 107 -4.46 0.11 -16.00
C ILE A 107 -3.83 1.49 -16.01
N ALA A 108 -4.36 2.42 -15.21
CA ALA A 108 -3.86 3.78 -15.12
C ALA A 108 -2.40 3.80 -14.62
N SER A 109 -2.11 3.04 -13.56
CA SER A 109 -0.76 2.92 -13.00
C SER A 109 0.20 2.25 -13.98
N GLY A 110 -0.27 1.21 -14.71
CA GLY A 110 0.50 0.58 -15.78
C GLY A 110 0.86 1.55 -16.90
N GLY A 111 -0.08 2.42 -17.30
CA GLY A 111 0.16 3.47 -18.28
C GLY A 111 1.26 4.45 -17.86
N VAL A 112 1.35 4.80 -16.56
CA VAL A 112 2.45 5.61 -16.01
C VAL A 112 3.81 4.90 -16.16
N GLU A 113 3.82 3.58 -16.01
CA GLU A 113 5.02 2.75 -16.17
C GLU A 113 5.30 2.33 -17.64
N GLY A 114 4.52 2.85 -18.59
CA GLY A 114 4.66 2.52 -20.01
C GLY A 114 4.00 1.20 -20.43
N ALA A 115 3.23 0.55 -19.56
CA ALA A 115 2.47 -0.67 -19.87
C ALA A 115 1.02 -0.32 -20.23
N VAL A 116 0.72 -0.28 -21.53
CA VAL A 116 -0.63 0.02 -22.04
C VAL A 116 -1.39 -1.28 -22.30
N VAL A 117 -2.42 -1.53 -21.51
CA VAL A 117 -3.28 -2.72 -21.63
C VAL A 117 -4.73 -2.27 -21.74
N PRO A 118 -5.49 -2.75 -22.73
CA PRO A 118 -6.92 -2.48 -22.83
C PRO A 118 -7.69 -3.01 -21.62
N ALA A 119 -8.70 -2.25 -21.17
CA ALA A 119 -9.44 -2.59 -19.96
C ALA A 119 -10.20 -3.92 -20.07
N GLU A 120 -10.72 -4.22 -21.24
CA GLU A 120 -11.43 -5.47 -21.55
C GLU A 120 -10.49 -6.69 -21.47
N VAL A 121 -9.24 -6.55 -21.86
CA VAL A 121 -8.22 -7.62 -21.75
C VAL A 121 -7.99 -7.93 -20.26
N LEU A 122 -7.72 -6.92 -19.44
CA LEU A 122 -7.49 -7.13 -18.00
C LEU A 122 -8.75 -7.72 -17.33
N ARG A 123 -9.94 -7.20 -17.64
CA ARG A 123 -11.20 -7.74 -17.08
C ARG A 123 -11.42 -9.19 -17.48
N GLY A 124 -11.16 -9.54 -18.74
CA GLY A 124 -11.26 -10.92 -19.22
C GLY A 124 -10.35 -11.86 -18.45
N GLN A 125 -9.09 -11.48 -18.23
CA GLN A 125 -8.12 -12.26 -17.47
C GLN A 125 -8.51 -12.40 -15.98
N VAL A 126 -9.02 -11.31 -15.39
CA VAL A 126 -9.53 -11.33 -14.01
C VAL A 126 -10.74 -12.26 -13.89
N ALA A 127 -11.70 -12.18 -14.80
CA ALA A 127 -12.89 -13.02 -14.82
C ALA A 127 -12.58 -14.50 -15.02
N ALA A 128 -11.54 -14.80 -15.81
CA ALA A 128 -11.04 -16.16 -16.01
C ALA A 128 -10.21 -16.71 -14.83
N GLY A 129 -9.90 -15.89 -13.81
CA GLY A 129 -9.01 -16.27 -12.73
C GLY A 129 -7.55 -16.50 -13.16
N ALA A 130 -7.18 -16.08 -14.37
CA ALA A 130 -5.89 -16.36 -14.97
C ALA A 130 -4.72 -15.60 -14.35
N LEU A 131 -5.00 -14.49 -13.64
CA LEU A 131 -3.97 -13.62 -13.07
C LEU A 131 -3.51 -13.99 -11.65
N THR A 132 -4.03 -15.06 -11.07
CA THR A 132 -3.75 -15.39 -9.67
C THR A 132 -2.34 -15.90 -9.44
N GLN A 133 -1.74 -16.63 -10.40
CA GLN A 133 -0.40 -17.21 -10.25
C GLN A 133 0.43 -17.27 -11.56
N ALA A 134 -0.18 -17.09 -12.71
CA ALA A 134 0.49 -17.26 -14.00
C ALA A 134 1.17 -15.97 -14.48
N VAL A 135 2.28 -16.13 -15.20
CA VAL A 135 2.86 -15.14 -16.11
C VAL A 135 2.15 -15.32 -17.44
N THR A 136 1.70 -14.23 -18.04
CA THR A 136 0.93 -14.30 -19.29
C THR A 136 1.82 -14.42 -20.52
N GLY A 137 3.12 -14.12 -20.37
CA GLY A 137 4.06 -14.01 -21.46
C GLY A 137 4.04 -12.67 -22.19
N ASP A 138 3.04 -11.82 -21.93
CA ASP A 138 2.99 -10.42 -22.33
C ASP A 138 3.51 -9.54 -21.18
N PRO A 139 4.65 -8.87 -21.39
CA PRO A 139 5.27 -8.06 -20.34
C PRO A 139 4.42 -6.90 -19.86
N GLY A 140 3.64 -6.28 -20.74
CA GLY A 140 2.74 -5.19 -20.38
C GLY A 140 1.60 -5.70 -19.51
N LEU A 141 0.98 -6.82 -19.92
CA LEU A 141 -0.08 -7.45 -19.14
C LEU A 141 0.44 -7.98 -17.80
N ASP A 142 1.66 -8.53 -17.76
CA ASP A 142 2.28 -8.99 -16.51
C ASP A 142 2.53 -7.85 -15.53
N ALA A 143 2.98 -6.68 -16.02
CA ALA A 143 3.13 -5.49 -15.19
C ALA A 143 1.79 -5.02 -14.62
N VAL A 144 0.76 -4.91 -15.46
CA VAL A 144 -0.58 -4.50 -15.03
C VAL A 144 -1.23 -5.54 -14.11
N ALA A 145 -0.98 -6.82 -14.34
CA ALA A 145 -1.43 -7.91 -13.45
C ALA A 145 -0.83 -7.79 -12.04
N GLY A 146 0.46 -7.41 -11.94
CA GLY A 146 1.09 -7.13 -10.65
C GLY A 146 0.43 -5.97 -9.91
N LEU A 147 0.15 -4.88 -10.61
CA LEU A 147 -0.57 -3.71 -10.06
C LEU A 147 -1.98 -4.08 -9.60
N TRP A 148 -2.71 -4.88 -10.39
CA TRP A 148 -4.04 -5.35 -10.02
C TRP A 148 -4.00 -6.26 -8.78
N ARG A 149 -3.02 -7.17 -8.67
CA ARG A 149 -2.83 -8.02 -7.47
C ARG A 149 -2.60 -7.17 -6.22
N ALA A 150 -1.71 -6.17 -6.31
CA ALA A 150 -1.45 -5.25 -5.22
C ALA A 150 -2.69 -4.44 -4.83
N GLY A 151 -3.44 -3.93 -5.81
CA GLY A 151 -4.72 -3.25 -5.59
C GLY A 151 -5.77 -4.14 -4.93
N THR A 152 -5.85 -5.41 -5.33
CA THR A 152 -6.75 -6.42 -4.73
C THR A 152 -6.33 -6.73 -3.29
N ARG A 153 -5.04 -6.86 -3.01
CA ARG A 153 -4.52 -7.02 -1.64
C ARG A 153 -4.90 -5.83 -0.77
N LEU A 154 -4.75 -4.60 -1.26
CA LEU A 154 -5.18 -3.40 -0.54
C LEU A 154 -6.66 -3.44 -0.19
N MET A 155 -7.53 -3.88 -1.10
CA MET A 155 -8.95 -4.03 -0.81
C MET A 155 -9.21 -4.96 0.38
N GLY A 156 -8.41 -6.02 0.54
CA GLY A 156 -8.48 -6.94 1.69
C GLY A 156 -8.14 -6.29 3.03
N TRP A 157 -7.45 -5.15 3.03
CA TRP A 157 -7.13 -4.38 4.23
C TRP A 157 -8.06 -3.18 4.46
N MET A 158 -8.97 -2.91 3.54
CA MET A 158 -9.93 -1.83 3.69
C MET A 158 -11.12 -2.26 4.53
N PRO A 159 -11.66 -1.40 5.39
CA PRO A 159 -12.90 -1.68 6.09
C PRO A 159 -14.06 -1.84 5.10
N ASP A 160 -15.01 -2.70 5.42
CA ASP A 160 -16.28 -2.79 4.68
C ASP A 160 -17.04 -1.47 4.81
N LEU A 161 -17.70 -1.02 3.73
CA LEU A 161 -18.54 0.19 3.78
C LEU A 161 -19.84 -0.04 4.57
N VAL A 162 -20.25 -1.28 4.69
CA VAL A 162 -21.41 -1.72 5.48
C VAL A 162 -20.92 -2.74 6.51
N GLY A 163 -21.00 -2.38 7.77
CA GLY A 163 -20.54 -3.25 8.85
C GLY A 163 -19.52 -2.54 9.77
N ARG A 164 -19.00 -3.27 10.74
CA ARG A 164 -18.06 -2.76 11.76
C ARG A 164 -16.67 -3.40 11.69
N GLY A 165 -16.49 -4.34 10.77
CA GLY A 165 -15.22 -5.05 10.63
C GLY A 165 -14.12 -4.14 10.08
N ARG A 166 -12.99 -4.10 10.79
CA ARG A 166 -11.75 -3.49 10.30
C ARG A 166 -10.72 -4.60 10.18
N PRO A 167 -10.31 -4.97 8.96
CA PRO A 167 -9.25 -5.95 8.77
C PRO A 167 -7.96 -5.48 9.44
N ALA A 168 -7.18 -6.43 9.94
CA ALA A 168 -5.85 -6.13 10.46
C ALA A 168 -4.93 -5.71 9.30
N VAL A 169 -4.28 -4.57 9.45
CA VAL A 169 -3.27 -4.08 8.50
C VAL A 169 -1.89 -4.52 9.02
N PRO A 170 -1.04 -5.09 8.17
CA PRO A 170 0.30 -5.47 8.60
C PRO A 170 1.15 -4.22 8.94
N PRO A 171 2.20 -4.37 9.79
CA PRO A 171 3.16 -3.31 10.03
C PRO A 171 3.77 -2.78 8.72
N ALA A 172 4.18 -1.51 8.70
CA ALA A 172 4.61 -0.81 7.48
C ALA A 172 5.69 -1.56 6.68
N ARG A 173 6.66 -2.18 7.34
CA ARG A 173 7.69 -3.00 6.69
C ARG A 173 7.09 -4.18 5.91
N SER A 174 6.17 -4.89 6.53
CA SER A 174 5.49 -6.04 5.92
C SER A 174 4.54 -5.61 4.81
N LEU A 175 3.86 -4.47 5.00
CA LEU A 175 2.99 -3.83 4.01
C LEU A 175 3.78 -3.46 2.75
N LEU A 176 4.90 -2.74 2.89
CA LEU A 176 5.80 -2.40 1.78
C LEU A 176 6.28 -3.64 1.02
N ALA A 177 6.77 -4.64 1.75
CA ALA A 177 7.25 -5.88 1.14
C ALA A 177 6.13 -6.65 0.43
N ALA A 178 4.91 -6.67 0.97
CA ALA A 178 3.76 -7.34 0.35
C ALA A 178 3.31 -6.65 -0.93
N LEU A 179 3.17 -5.32 -0.92
CA LEU A 179 2.81 -4.55 -2.10
C LEU A 179 3.88 -4.67 -3.19
N HIS A 180 5.15 -4.56 -2.83
CA HIS A 180 6.23 -4.72 -3.78
C HIS A 180 6.26 -6.13 -4.40
N ARG A 181 6.05 -7.19 -3.61
CA ARG A 181 5.95 -8.57 -4.15
C ARG A 181 4.84 -8.71 -5.17
N ASP A 182 3.67 -8.12 -4.91
CA ASP A 182 2.57 -8.20 -5.88
C ASP A 182 2.89 -7.42 -7.16
N VAL A 183 3.43 -6.20 -7.03
CA VAL A 183 3.77 -5.31 -8.16
C VAL A 183 4.80 -5.96 -9.07
N VAL A 184 5.92 -6.45 -8.53
CA VAL A 184 7.03 -6.94 -9.34
C VAL A 184 7.09 -8.46 -9.53
N GLY A 185 6.25 -9.21 -8.79
CA GLY A 185 6.25 -10.67 -8.85
C GLY A 185 6.09 -11.25 -10.26
N PRO A 186 5.13 -10.80 -11.08
CA PRO A 186 5.02 -11.24 -12.46
C PRO A 186 6.24 -10.89 -13.31
N LEU A 187 6.84 -9.72 -13.10
CA LEU A 187 8.06 -9.30 -13.78
C LEU A 187 9.27 -10.15 -13.37
N ALA A 188 9.32 -10.55 -12.10
CA ALA A 188 10.37 -11.46 -11.60
C ALA A 188 10.21 -12.86 -12.16
N SER A 189 8.98 -13.37 -12.24
CA SER A 189 8.68 -14.66 -12.89
C SER A 189 9.03 -14.65 -14.39
N GLY A 190 8.91 -13.49 -15.04
CA GLY A 190 9.35 -13.27 -16.42
C GLY A 190 10.85 -12.94 -16.57
N GLY A 191 11.65 -13.03 -15.50
CA GLY A 191 13.10 -12.79 -15.52
C GLY A 191 13.55 -11.32 -15.64
N ARG A 192 12.64 -10.35 -15.46
CA ARG A 192 12.92 -8.90 -15.59
C ARG A 192 13.39 -8.27 -14.30
N VAL A 193 13.02 -8.86 -13.17
CA VAL A 193 13.46 -8.50 -11.82
C VAL A 193 14.04 -9.75 -11.19
N GLY A 194 15.12 -9.61 -10.41
CA GLY A 194 15.73 -10.76 -9.72
C GLY A 194 14.77 -11.32 -8.66
N LEU A 195 14.61 -12.64 -8.58
CA LEU A 195 13.76 -13.27 -7.57
C LEU A 195 14.15 -12.87 -6.14
N GLY A 196 15.45 -12.72 -5.87
CA GLY A 196 15.96 -12.27 -4.56
C GLY A 196 15.68 -10.80 -4.24
N GLU A 197 15.21 -10.00 -5.21
CA GLU A 197 14.87 -8.59 -5.02
C GLU A 197 13.39 -8.38 -4.66
N VAL A 198 12.57 -9.43 -4.83
CA VAL A 198 11.12 -9.35 -4.67
C VAL A 198 10.73 -9.17 -3.19
N GLY A 199 10.22 -8.00 -2.84
CA GLY A 199 9.85 -7.63 -1.46
C GLY A 199 11.05 -7.29 -0.56
N VAL A 200 12.25 -7.18 -1.12
CA VAL A 200 13.49 -6.91 -0.39
C VAL A 200 14.00 -5.50 -0.76
N PRO A 201 14.10 -4.58 0.20
CA PRO A 201 14.72 -3.28 -0.04
C PRO A 201 16.19 -3.41 -0.46
N ARG A 202 16.65 -2.47 -1.29
CA ARG A 202 18.06 -2.36 -1.67
C ARG A 202 18.94 -2.15 -0.42
N ALA A 203 20.13 -2.67 -0.46
CA ALA A 203 21.13 -2.47 0.58
C ALA A 203 22.53 -2.20 -0.03
N GLY A 204 23.41 -1.61 0.75
CA GLY A 204 24.77 -1.29 0.31
C GLY A 204 24.76 -0.39 -0.92
N GLN A 205 25.52 -0.76 -1.94
CA GLN A 205 25.72 0.01 -3.17
C GLN A 205 24.77 -0.43 -4.33
N VAL A 206 23.75 -1.21 -4.05
CA VAL A 206 22.78 -1.64 -5.06
C VAL A 206 21.99 -0.42 -5.55
N ARG A 207 21.96 -0.19 -6.87
CA ARG A 207 21.28 0.94 -7.49
C ARG A 207 19.82 0.59 -7.82
N ALA A 208 18.94 1.61 -7.76
CA ALA A 208 17.63 1.51 -8.37
C ALA A 208 17.77 1.48 -9.90
N ARG A 209 16.93 0.70 -10.57
CA ARG A 209 16.91 0.59 -12.04
C ARG A 209 15.94 1.55 -12.68
N GLU A 210 14.95 2.02 -11.92
CA GLU A 210 13.99 3.02 -12.39
C GLU A 210 14.50 4.44 -12.17
N GLY A 211 14.08 5.37 -13.03
CA GLY A 211 14.32 6.79 -12.89
C GLY A 211 13.54 7.40 -11.72
N GLY A 212 13.86 8.65 -11.40
CA GLY A 212 13.17 9.42 -10.37
C GLY A 212 13.78 10.82 -10.27
N PRO A 213 13.28 11.65 -9.35
CA PRO A 213 13.81 12.98 -9.13
C PRO A 213 15.20 12.87 -8.47
N GLY A 214 16.24 13.17 -9.23
CA GLY A 214 17.62 13.12 -8.77
C GLY A 214 18.17 11.69 -8.57
N ASP A 215 19.35 11.60 -7.94
CA ASP A 215 20.02 10.36 -7.65
C ASP A 215 19.38 9.64 -6.45
N ALA A 216 19.24 8.32 -6.55
CA ALA A 216 18.73 7.53 -5.44
C ALA A 216 19.82 7.36 -4.36
N PRO A 217 19.51 7.59 -3.08
CA PRO A 217 20.45 7.36 -1.98
C PRO A 217 20.86 5.89 -1.91
N GLN A 218 22.03 5.63 -1.31
CA GLN A 218 22.59 4.30 -1.15
C GLN A 218 23.15 4.12 0.28
N GLY A 219 23.49 2.91 0.65
CA GLY A 219 24.11 2.60 1.92
C GLY A 219 23.32 3.10 3.13
N GLU A 220 23.98 3.81 4.01
CA GLU A 220 23.41 4.33 5.26
C GLU A 220 22.35 5.39 5.03
N GLU A 221 22.54 6.28 4.05
CA GLU A 221 21.54 7.28 3.71
C GLU A 221 20.20 6.65 3.31
N LEU A 222 20.24 5.60 2.48
CA LEU A 222 19.04 4.86 2.13
C LEU A 222 18.40 4.20 3.36
N ALA A 223 19.20 3.64 4.24
CA ALA A 223 18.69 2.99 5.45
C ALA A 223 17.95 3.98 6.36
N VAL A 224 18.51 5.18 6.55
CA VAL A 224 17.90 6.27 7.32
C VAL A 224 16.58 6.72 6.67
N ARG A 225 16.58 6.97 5.36
CA ARG A 225 15.37 7.39 4.65
C ARG A 225 14.29 6.32 4.67
N LEU A 226 14.66 5.05 4.54
CA LEU A 226 13.70 3.94 4.64
C LEU A 226 13.12 3.83 6.05
N ALA A 227 13.90 4.04 7.10
CA ALA A 227 13.39 4.07 8.46
C ALA A 227 12.37 5.20 8.64
N GLY A 228 12.72 6.42 8.24
CA GLY A 228 11.79 7.57 8.28
C GLY A 228 10.51 7.35 7.45
N LEU A 229 10.61 6.70 6.28
CA LEU A 229 9.44 6.33 5.48
C LEU A 229 8.52 5.35 6.22
N ILE A 230 9.09 4.36 6.91
CA ILE A 230 8.33 3.38 7.71
C ILE A 230 7.61 4.10 8.85
N ASP A 231 8.32 4.95 9.59
CA ASP A 231 7.76 5.73 10.70
C ASP A 231 6.63 6.65 10.21
N LEU A 232 6.80 7.28 9.04
CA LEU A 232 5.79 8.13 8.44
C LEU A 232 4.53 7.36 8.00
N ILE A 233 4.69 6.14 7.48
CA ILE A 233 3.54 5.28 7.15
C ILE A 233 2.75 4.95 8.43
N GLU A 234 3.41 4.71 9.54
CA GLU A 234 2.78 4.36 10.83
C GLU A 234 2.28 5.58 11.62
N ALA A 235 2.81 6.77 11.34
CA ALA A 235 2.45 8.00 12.04
C ALA A 235 0.94 8.29 11.96
N GLN A 236 0.35 8.78 13.07
CA GLN A 236 -1.07 9.13 13.14
C GLN A 236 -1.32 10.63 13.42
N ARG A 237 -0.26 11.39 13.72
CA ARG A 237 -0.34 12.80 14.13
C ARG A 237 -0.12 13.81 13.01
N VAL A 238 0.08 13.33 11.79
CA VAL A 238 0.24 14.14 10.57
C VAL A 238 -1.07 14.13 9.80
N PRO A 239 -1.53 15.27 9.24
CA PRO A 239 -2.70 15.30 8.36
C PRO A 239 -2.58 14.27 7.23
N ALA A 240 -3.64 13.52 7.01
CA ALA A 240 -3.61 12.31 6.19
C ALA A 240 -3.21 12.57 4.72
N LEU A 241 -3.67 13.69 4.14
CA LEU A 241 -3.30 14.07 2.77
C LEU A 241 -1.80 14.39 2.66
N VAL A 242 -1.25 15.19 3.58
CA VAL A 242 0.17 15.56 3.61
C VAL A 242 1.01 14.30 3.77
N ARG A 243 0.65 13.43 4.71
CA ARG A 243 1.35 12.16 4.93
C ARG A 243 1.34 11.27 3.69
N ALA A 244 0.19 11.06 3.08
CA ALA A 244 0.07 10.24 1.88
C ALA A 244 0.91 10.80 0.73
N ALA A 245 0.91 12.13 0.53
CA ALA A 245 1.71 12.81 -0.47
C ALA A 245 3.21 12.64 -0.21
N VAL A 246 3.67 12.86 1.02
CA VAL A 246 5.09 12.75 1.37
C VAL A 246 5.58 11.29 1.29
N VAL A 247 4.78 10.31 1.73
CA VAL A 247 5.09 8.88 1.54
C VAL A 247 5.29 8.55 0.06
N HIS A 248 4.44 9.07 -0.83
CA HIS A 248 4.58 8.86 -2.27
C HIS A 248 5.87 9.50 -2.80
N ALA A 249 6.14 10.75 -2.43
CA ALA A 249 7.36 11.44 -2.84
C ALA A 249 8.64 10.74 -2.36
N GLU A 250 8.64 10.26 -1.11
CA GLU A 250 9.76 9.49 -0.57
C GLU A 250 9.99 8.17 -1.32
N MET A 251 8.93 7.50 -1.74
CA MET A 251 9.04 6.32 -2.60
C MET A 251 9.69 6.64 -3.94
N LEU A 252 9.40 7.83 -4.53
CA LEU A 252 10.00 8.30 -5.77
C LEU A 252 11.45 8.75 -5.59
N ALA A 253 11.78 9.40 -4.48
CA ALA A 253 13.10 9.95 -4.24
C ALA A 253 14.07 8.91 -3.68
N ALA A 254 13.71 8.20 -2.62
CA ALA A 254 14.56 7.20 -1.99
C ALA A 254 14.66 5.91 -2.80
N ARG A 255 13.62 5.55 -3.53
CA ARG A 255 13.57 4.30 -4.34
C ARG A 255 14.11 3.10 -3.55
N PRO A 256 13.46 2.72 -2.44
CA PRO A 256 13.99 1.67 -1.55
C PRO A 256 14.10 0.29 -2.20
N PHE A 257 13.47 0.06 -3.32
CA PHE A 257 13.57 -1.17 -4.09
C PHE A 257 14.33 -0.96 -5.40
N THR A 258 14.73 -2.05 -6.05
CA THR A 258 15.42 -1.98 -7.35
C THR A 258 14.51 -1.53 -8.48
N ALA A 259 13.21 -1.78 -8.38
CA ALA A 259 12.17 -1.39 -9.34
C ALA A 259 10.80 -1.33 -8.63
N GLY A 260 9.79 -0.72 -9.27
CA GLY A 260 8.39 -0.68 -8.79
C GLY A 260 8.12 0.31 -7.67
N ASN A 261 9.04 1.21 -7.35
CA ASN A 261 8.88 2.16 -6.24
C ASN A 261 7.76 3.16 -6.48
N ALA A 262 7.69 3.74 -7.67
CA ALA A 262 6.64 4.70 -8.03
C ALA A 262 5.24 4.06 -7.92
N ALA A 263 5.09 2.83 -8.43
CA ALA A 263 3.86 2.07 -8.35
C ALA A 263 3.44 1.75 -6.90
N VAL A 264 4.40 1.32 -6.07
CA VAL A 264 4.15 1.09 -4.63
C VAL A 264 3.78 2.40 -3.94
N GLY A 265 4.44 3.52 -4.28
CA GLY A 265 4.11 4.85 -3.75
C GLY A 265 2.65 5.24 -4.01
N ARG A 266 2.16 5.06 -5.24
CA ARG A 266 0.75 5.32 -5.61
C ARG A 266 -0.23 4.42 -4.84
N LEU A 267 0.11 3.14 -4.66
CA LEU A 267 -0.68 2.22 -3.85
C LEU A 267 -0.73 2.63 -2.37
N LEU A 268 0.38 3.14 -1.83
CA LEU A 268 0.43 3.67 -0.46
C LEU A 268 -0.44 4.91 -0.28
N VAL A 269 -0.51 5.82 -1.27
CA VAL A 269 -1.46 6.95 -1.24
C VAL A 269 -2.87 6.43 -1.04
N ARG A 270 -3.33 5.51 -1.88
CA ARG A 270 -4.66 4.92 -1.77
C ARG A 270 -4.88 4.27 -0.40
N HIS A 271 -3.89 3.51 0.08
CA HIS A 271 -3.97 2.86 1.39
C HIS A 271 -4.15 3.87 2.52
N LEU A 272 -3.31 4.90 2.56
CA LEU A 272 -3.30 5.90 3.63
C LEU A 272 -4.58 6.74 3.62
N LEU A 273 -5.04 7.17 2.46
CA LEU A 273 -6.29 7.94 2.35
C LEU A 273 -7.52 7.15 2.84
N VAL A 274 -7.57 5.83 2.57
CA VAL A 274 -8.65 4.97 3.06
C VAL A 274 -8.51 4.71 4.56
N ARG A 275 -7.32 4.34 5.03
CA ARG A 275 -7.04 4.03 6.43
C ARG A 275 -7.39 5.21 7.35
N ASP A 276 -7.05 6.41 6.90
CA ASP A 276 -7.20 7.64 7.70
C ASP A 276 -8.53 8.35 7.45
N GLY A 277 -9.41 7.75 6.64
CA GLY A 277 -10.79 8.19 6.44
C GLY A 277 -10.96 9.45 5.58
N VAL A 278 -9.94 9.84 4.80
CA VAL A 278 -10.07 10.93 3.82
C VAL A 278 -10.90 10.46 2.62
N GLU A 279 -10.57 9.31 2.06
CA GLU A 279 -11.31 8.63 0.99
C GLU A 279 -11.77 7.24 1.47
N PRO A 280 -12.79 7.15 2.32
CA PRO A 280 -13.15 5.91 3.00
C PRO A 280 -13.79 4.87 2.06
N THR A 281 -14.19 5.26 0.85
CA THR A 281 -14.86 4.34 -0.08
C THR A 281 -13.90 3.35 -0.74
N GLY A 282 -12.63 3.72 -0.90
CA GLY A 282 -11.62 2.93 -1.58
C GLY A 282 -11.87 2.81 -3.10
N THR A 283 -12.64 3.74 -3.68
CA THR A 283 -12.99 3.73 -5.11
C THR A 283 -12.31 4.81 -5.93
N ALA A 284 -11.66 5.80 -5.31
CA ALA A 284 -10.92 6.83 -6.04
C ALA A 284 -9.77 6.22 -6.84
N VAL A 285 -9.67 6.56 -8.13
CA VAL A 285 -8.64 6.08 -9.07
C VAL A 285 -7.57 7.16 -9.21
N THR A 286 -6.76 7.34 -8.17
CA THR A 286 -5.77 8.41 -8.08
C THR A 286 -4.64 8.29 -9.10
N ASP A 287 -4.35 7.08 -9.58
CA ASP A 287 -3.32 6.79 -10.58
C ASP A 287 -3.64 7.37 -11.96
N LEU A 288 -4.89 7.80 -12.19
CA LEU A 288 -5.32 8.33 -13.47
C LEU A 288 -4.66 9.67 -13.81
N TYR A 289 -4.46 10.54 -12.81
CA TYR A 289 -3.90 11.88 -13.01
C TYR A 289 -2.43 11.85 -13.43
N PRO A 290 -1.53 11.10 -12.76
CA PRO A 290 -0.16 10.91 -13.23
C PRO A 290 -0.05 10.45 -14.68
N GLY A 291 -0.92 9.52 -15.11
CA GLY A 291 -0.95 9.01 -16.48
C GLY A 291 -1.44 10.03 -17.51
N ARG A 292 -2.31 10.97 -17.11
CA ARG A 292 -2.82 12.04 -17.99
C ARG A 292 -1.86 13.19 -18.16
N VAL A 293 -1.08 13.52 -17.15
CA VAL A 293 -0.16 14.65 -17.12
C VAL A 293 1.25 14.26 -16.65
N PRO A 294 1.93 13.36 -17.37
CA PRO A 294 3.20 12.78 -16.92
C PRO A 294 4.32 13.83 -16.75
N ALA A 295 4.30 14.91 -17.55
CA ALA A 295 5.26 16.00 -17.41
C ALA A 295 5.06 16.75 -16.10
N ALA A 296 3.81 17.11 -15.74
CA ALA A 296 3.50 17.76 -14.49
C ALA A 296 3.79 16.85 -13.28
N TYR A 297 3.61 15.54 -13.42
CA TYR A 297 3.99 14.56 -12.40
C TYR A 297 5.50 14.59 -12.13
N ALA A 298 6.31 14.56 -13.19
CA ALA A 298 7.76 14.61 -13.07
C ALA A 298 8.24 15.95 -12.51
N GLU A 299 7.63 17.07 -12.93
CA GLU A 299 7.94 18.41 -12.43
C GLU A 299 7.62 18.54 -10.94
N ALA A 300 6.44 18.12 -10.50
CA ALA A 300 6.04 18.14 -9.10
C ALA A 300 6.96 17.26 -8.23
N ALA A 301 7.35 16.07 -8.72
CA ALA A 301 8.30 15.20 -8.03
C ALA A 301 9.71 15.86 -7.93
N GLY A 302 10.14 16.56 -8.98
CA GLY A 302 11.38 17.37 -8.98
C GLY A 302 11.33 18.52 -7.99
N ALA A 303 10.18 19.21 -7.90
CA ALA A 303 9.98 20.29 -6.93
C ALA A 303 10.09 19.76 -5.48
N TYR A 304 9.47 18.61 -5.18
CA TYR A 304 9.65 17.95 -3.88
C TYR A 304 11.13 17.64 -3.59
N ALA A 305 11.83 17.08 -4.55
CA ALA A 305 13.23 16.69 -4.40
C ALA A 305 14.18 17.86 -4.16
N SER A 306 13.76 19.11 -4.46
CA SER A 306 14.53 20.31 -4.12
C SER A 306 14.67 20.54 -2.60
N GLY A 307 13.83 19.88 -1.79
CA GLY A 307 13.83 19.99 -0.33
C GLY A 307 13.33 21.33 0.20
N THR A 308 12.80 22.20 -0.66
CA THR A 308 12.25 23.49 -0.25
C THR A 308 10.82 23.36 0.25
N MET A 309 10.39 24.24 1.16
CA MET A 309 9.01 24.27 1.64
C MET A 309 8.02 24.42 0.49
N ASP A 310 8.27 25.33 -0.44
CA ASP A 310 7.42 25.54 -1.61
C ASP A 310 7.35 24.31 -2.51
N GLY A 311 8.45 23.59 -2.69
CA GLY A 311 8.48 22.35 -3.47
C GLY A 311 7.66 21.24 -2.83
N VAL A 312 7.71 21.10 -1.51
CA VAL A 312 6.89 20.13 -0.77
C VAL A 312 5.40 20.52 -0.83
N VAL A 313 5.08 21.79 -0.65
CA VAL A 313 3.70 22.31 -0.77
C VAL A 313 3.16 22.08 -2.19
N ALA A 314 3.94 22.40 -3.24
CA ALA A 314 3.52 22.17 -4.62
C ALA A 314 3.23 20.68 -4.89
N TRP A 315 4.04 19.78 -4.36
CA TRP A 315 3.80 18.33 -4.44
C TRP A 315 2.51 17.91 -3.74
N VAL A 316 2.25 18.41 -2.53
CA VAL A 316 1.02 18.08 -1.78
C VAL A 316 -0.23 18.58 -2.52
N VAL A 317 -0.19 19.79 -3.09
CA VAL A 317 -1.27 20.34 -3.90
C VAL A 317 -1.49 19.48 -5.15
N TRP A 318 -0.42 19.12 -5.86
CA TRP A 318 -0.50 18.22 -7.01
C TRP A 318 -1.11 16.86 -6.64
N GLN A 319 -0.73 16.31 -5.49
CA GLN A 319 -1.32 15.05 -5.00
C GLN A 319 -2.82 15.20 -4.69
N ALA A 320 -3.24 16.35 -4.19
CA ALA A 320 -4.66 16.65 -3.99
C ALA A 320 -5.44 16.67 -5.32
N GLU A 321 -4.88 17.26 -6.36
CA GLU A 321 -5.46 17.25 -7.71
C GLU A 321 -5.60 15.82 -8.25
N ALA A 322 -4.61 14.97 -8.00
CA ALA A 322 -4.68 13.55 -8.36
C ALA A 322 -5.82 12.82 -7.62
N VAL A 323 -6.03 13.14 -6.34
CA VAL A 323 -7.17 12.60 -5.58
C VAL A 323 -8.50 13.09 -6.14
N LEU A 324 -8.64 14.39 -6.43
CA LEU A 324 -9.86 14.98 -6.99
C LEU A 324 -10.19 14.36 -8.36
N ALA A 325 -9.20 14.20 -9.24
CA ALA A 325 -9.38 13.52 -10.52
C ALA A 325 -9.82 12.05 -10.33
N GLY A 326 -9.23 11.37 -9.35
CA GLY A 326 -9.59 10.01 -8.97
C GLY A 326 -11.01 9.87 -8.43
N VAL A 327 -11.47 10.84 -7.64
CA VAL A 327 -12.86 10.93 -7.13
C VAL A 327 -13.86 11.15 -8.27
N GLN A 328 -13.55 12.03 -9.21
CA GLN A 328 -14.39 12.25 -10.41
C GLN A 328 -14.54 10.95 -11.22
N GLU A 329 -13.45 10.19 -11.37
CA GLU A 329 -13.50 8.90 -12.05
C GLU A 329 -14.32 7.88 -11.24
N ALA A 330 -14.19 7.85 -9.92
CA ALA A 330 -15.00 7.01 -9.05
C ALA A 330 -16.51 7.31 -9.18
N GLN A 331 -16.88 8.56 -9.31
CA GLN A 331 -18.29 8.95 -9.56
C GLN A 331 -18.81 8.40 -10.90
N ARG A 332 -17.98 8.44 -11.98
CA ARG A 332 -18.33 7.85 -13.28
C ARG A 332 -18.47 6.34 -13.18
N LEU A 333 -17.50 5.70 -12.53
CA LEU A 333 -17.49 4.27 -12.25
C LEU A 333 -18.74 3.84 -11.46
N CYS A 334 -19.09 4.55 -10.40
CA CYS A 334 -20.27 4.25 -9.60
C CYS A 334 -21.56 4.33 -10.44
N ARG A 335 -21.71 5.33 -11.31
CA ARG A 335 -22.84 5.41 -12.25
C ARG A 335 -22.89 4.21 -13.21
N ALA A 336 -21.75 3.79 -13.75
CA ALA A 336 -21.66 2.62 -14.62
C ALA A 336 -22.01 1.32 -13.87
N VAL A 337 -21.56 1.17 -12.63
CA VAL A 337 -21.90 0.03 -11.77
C VAL A 337 -23.39 0.00 -11.47
N GLN A 338 -23.99 1.14 -11.15
CA GLN A 338 -25.43 1.25 -10.90
C GLN A 338 -26.24 0.89 -12.13
N ALA A 339 -25.86 1.36 -13.31
CA ALA A 339 -26.51 1.07 -14.58
C ALA A 339 -26.25 -0.36 -15.10
N GLY A 340 -25.31 -1.10 -14.51
CA GLY A 340 -24.90 -2.43 -15.00
C GLY A 340 -24.03 -2.40 -16.26
N THR A 341 -23.58 -1.23 -16.70
CA THR A 341 -22.83 -1.02 -17.95
C THR A 341 -21.31 -1.09 -17.78
N TRP A 342 -20.80 -1.25 -16.56
CA TRP A 342 -19.38 -1.25 -16.26
C TRP A 342 -18.59 -2.40 -16.91
N ARG A 343 -19.28 -3.46 -17.37
CA ARG A 343 -18.67 -4.60 -18.08
C ARG A 343 -18.52 -4.37 -19.57
N ALA A 344 -19.19 -3.37 -20.13
CA ALA A 344 -19.30 -3.13 -21.56
C ALA A 344 -18.33 -2.05 -22.10
N GLY A 345 -17.43 -1.54 -21.27
CA GLY A 345 -16.49 -0.49 -21.67
C GLY A 345 -15.04 -0.82 -21.32
#